data_d344db2b551cce0d2362a30daa340e91
#
_entry.id   d344db2b551cce0d2362a30daa340e91
#
_cell.length_a   1.000
_cell.length_b   1.000
_cell.length_c   1.000
_cell.angle_alpha   90.00
_cell.angle_beta   90.00
_cell.angle_gamma   90.00
#
_symmetry.space_group_name_H-M   'P 1'
#
loop_
_entity.id
_entity.type
_entity.pdbx_description
1 polymer ?
#
loop_
_entity_poly.entity_id
_entity_poly.type
_entity_poly.pdbx_seq_one_letter_code
_entity_poly.pdbx_strand_id
1 'polypeptide(L)'
;MLFNLDDIRLEKLSADAVCFSNEIITVNAEAYEFSKVFPKIEISKDYHFLSNGSWSNISLLEYLLQFTGKSFLYITSWSISDYAIKRLIELHEKEIITGAKCVFDKRTATFNPNILDFAQSNIDVQLTSIHAKNMVIIGDKMNLCVVQSSNLNENKRIESGVISTQINAIRFHRNWINNLHESLKNDF
;
A
#
# COMPACT_ATOMS: atom_id res chain seq x y z
N MET A 1 -35.21 2.41 12.60
CA MET A 1 -35.42 2.98 11.25
C MET A 1 -34.36 2.33 10.37
N LEU A 2 -34.75 1.33 9.57
CA LEU A 2 -33.83 0.65 8.65
C LEU A 2 -33.69 1.52 7.41
N PHE A 3 -32.47 1.79 7.00
CA PHE A 3 -32.17 2.50 5.76
C PHE A 3 -32.70 1.69 4.59
N ASN A 4 -33.44 2.33 3.70
CA ASN A 4 -33.94 1.70 2.48
C ASN A 4 -32.76 1.69 1.48
N LEU A 5 -32.35 0.50 1.02
CA LEU A 5 -31.24 0.33 0.07
C LEU A 5 -31.47 1.01 -1.29
N ASP A 6 -32.73 1.35 -1.60
CA ASP A 6 -33.13 2.04 -2.84
C ASP A 6 -32.80 3.55 -2.83
N ASP A 7 -32.47 4.13 -1.66
CA ASP A 7 -32.07 5.54 -1.55
C ASP A 7 -30.57 5.77 -1.81
N ILE A 8 -29.78 4.69 -1.94
CA ILE A 8 -28.39 4.80 -2.35
C ILE A 8 -28.35 4.76 -3.88
N ARG A 9 -28.63 5.89 -4.52
CA ARG A 9 -28.17 6.10 -5.90
C ARG A 9 -26.67 6.01 -5.90
N LEU A 10 -26.14 4.88 -6.39
CA LEU A 10 -24.75 4.73 -6.79
C LEU A 10 -24.52 5.65 -8.01
N GLU A 11 -24.54 6.96 -7.82
CA GLU A 11 -23.85 7.85 -8.75
C GLU A 11 -22.42 7.34 -8.81
N LYS A 12 -21.86 7.27 -10.00
CA LYS A 12 -20.50 6.77 -10.25
C LYS A 12 -19.58 7.29 -9.15
N LEU A 13 -19.19 6.40 -8.20
CA LEU A 13 -18.24 6.75 -7.16
C LEU A 13 -16.93 7.16 -7.84
N SER A 14 -16.58 8.40 -7.68
CA SER A 14 -15.25 8.89 -8.04
C SER A 14 -14.23 8.43 -6.99
N ALA A 15 -12.97 8.34 -7.36
CA ALA A 15 -11.92 8.16 -6.37
C ALA A 15 -11.74 9.49 -5.61
N ASP A 16 -11.80 9.41 -4.28
CA ASP A 16 -11.70 10.57 -3.40
C ASP A 16 -10.57 10.37 -2.39
N ALA A 17 -9.87 11.45 -2.07
CA ALA A 17 -8.94 11.51 -0.96
C ALA A 17 -9.29 12.70 -0.06
N VAL A 18 -9.40 12.44 1.24
CA VAL A 18 -9.73 13.45 2.25
C VAL A 18 -8.57 13.59 3.22
N CYS A 19 -8.11 14.82 3.43
CA CYS A 19 -7.13 15.14 4.46
C CYS A 19 -7.86 15.70 5.70
N PHE A 20 -7.69 15.07 6.86
CA PHE A 20 -8.22 15.58 8.12
C PHE A 20 -7.38 16.76 8.66
N SER A 21 -7.41 17.88 7.99
CA SER A 21 -7.00 19.18 8.51
C SER A 21 -7.88 20.25 7.90
N ASN A 22 -9.13 20.29 8.31
CA ASN A 22 -10.14 21.31 8.01
C ASN A 22 -10.52 21.59 6.53
N GLU A 23 -9.98 20.84 5.56
CA GLU A 23 -10.37 20.96 4.17
C GLU A 23 -10.68 19.58 3.57
N ILE A 24 -11.91 19.41 3.10
CA ILE A 24 -12.32 18.24 2.33
C ILE A 24 -11.99 18.55 0.87
N ILE A 25 -11.06 17.78 0.29
CA ILE A 25 -10.77 17.86 -1.13
C ILE A 25 -11.39 16.64 -1.80
N THR A 26 -12.53 16.84 -2.47
CA THR A 26 -13.13 15.82 -3.33
C THR A 26 -12.54 15.94 -4.72
N VAL A 27 -11.94 14.88 -5.24
CA VAL A 27 -11.35 14.87 -6.56
C VAL A 27 -11.94 13.74 -7.40
N ASN A 28 -12.54 14.11 -8.52
CA ASN A 28 -13.00 13.16 -9.53
C ASN A 28 -11.79 12.56 -10.25
N ALA A 29 -11.48 11.30 -9.99
CA ALA A 29 -10.36 10.62 -10.64
C ALA A 29 -10.83 9.85 -11.88
N GLU A 30 -11.07 10.54 -12.96
CA GLU A 30 -11.01 9.93 -14.30
C GLU A 30 -9.57 9.84 -14.84
N ALA A 31 -8.58 10.27 -14.07
CA ALA A 31 -7.23 10.42 -14.56
C ALA A 31 -6.23 9.61 -13.72
N TYR A 32 -5.32 8.94 -14.41
CA TYR A 32 -4.08 8.31 -13.92
C TYR A 32 -3.09 9.27 -13.22
N GLU A 33 -3.52 10.46 -12.86
CA GLU A 33 -2.68 11.47 -12.25
C GLU A 33 -2.98 11.59 -10.76
N PHE A 34 -2.25 10.87 -9.94
CA PHE A 34 -2.34 10.95 -8.48
C PHE A 34 -2.24 12.37 -7.94
N SER A 35 -1.49 13.25 -8.62
CA SER A 35 -1.38 14.67 -8.26
C SER A 35 -2.71 15.44 -8.34
N LYS A 36 -3.70 14.91 -9.05
CA LYS A 36 -5.06 15.46 -9.09
C LYS A 36 -5.95 14.89 -7.99
N VAL A 37 -5.59 13.71 -7.45
CA VAL A 37 -6.34 13.04 -6.38
C VAL A 37 -5.79 13.42 -5.01
N PHE A 38 -4.48 13.36 -4.87
CA PHE A 38 -3.83 13.64 -3.61
C PHE A 38 -3.25 15.06 -3.63
N PRO A 39 -3.54 15.88 -2.60
CA PRO A 39 -2.81 17.10 -2.38
C PRO A 39 -1.34 16.78 -2.10
N LYS A 40 -0.51 17.80 -2.02
CA LYS A 40 0.87 17.63 -1.57
C LYS A 40 0.91 16.89 -0.24
N ILE A 41 1.63 15.76 -0.20
CA ILE A 41 1.80 15.00 1.04
C ILE A 41 2.68 15.80 2.01
N GLU A 42 2.15 16.08 3.18
CA GLU A 42 2.78 16.87 4.24
C GLU A 42 2.97 16.03 5.49
N ILE A 43 3.93 16.42 6.34
CA ILE A 43 4.22 15.74 7.61
C ILE A 43 3.10 15.96 8.61
N SER A 44 2.87 14.96 9.48
CA SER A 44 1.87 14.98 10.56
C SER A 44 0.43 15.09 10.09
N LYS A 45 0.11 14.53 8.91
CA LYS A 45 -1.23 14.48 8.35
C LYS A 45 -1.67 13.06 8.01
N ASP A 46 -2.99 12.87 7.95
CA ASP A 46 -3.65 11.66 7.49
C ASP A 46 -4.49 11.99 6.25
N TYR A 47 -4.37 11.15 5.21
CA TYR A 47 -5.10 11.29 3.95
C TYR A 47 -5.95 10.04 3.75
N HIS A 48 -7.25 10.19 3.91
CA HIS A 48 -8.20 9.13 3.62
C HIS A 48 -8.52 9.12 2.13
N PHE A 49 -8.52 7.95 1.53
CA PHE A 49 -8.79 7.83 0.11
C PHE A 49 -9.77 6.70 -0.22
N LEU A 50 -10.43 6.88 -1.34
CA LEU A 50 -11.24 5.88 -2.01
C LEU A 50 -10.70 5.70 -3.43
N SER A 51 -10.33 4.47 -3.79
CA SER A 51 -9.98 4.10 -5.15
C SER A 51 -11.16 3.37 -5.79
N ASN A 52 -11.63 3.87 -6.91
CA ASN A 52 -12.68 3.22 -7.71
C ASN A 52 -12.06 2.32 -8.81
N GLY A 53 -11.05 1.53 -8.46
CA GLY A 53 -10.29 0.73 -9.41
C GLY A 53 -9.38 1.55 -10.33
N SER A 54 -9.14 2.82 -9.97
CA SER A 54 -8.39 3.78 -10.79
C SER A 54 -6.89 3.54 -10.74
N TRP A 55 -6.39 2.89 -9.68
CA TRP A 55 -4.97 2.58 -9.51
C TRP A 55 -4.73 1.28 -8.76
N SER A 56 -3.55 0.71 -8.96
CA SER A 56 -3.04 -0.42 -8.20
C SER A 56 -2.27 0.03 -6.96
N ASN A 57 -2.08 -0.87 -6.01
CA ASN A 57 -1.26 -0.63 -4.83
C ASN A 57 0.19 -0.27 -5.19
N ILE A 58 0.75 -0.90 -6.24
CA ILE A 58 2.11 -0.59 -6.70
C ILE A 58 2.19 0.80 -7.34
N SER A 59 1.16 1.24 -8.06
CA SER A 59 1.12 2.60 -8.63
C SER A 59 1.05 3.66 -7.52
N LEU A 60 0.29 3.39 -6.44
CA LEU A 60 0.27 4.25 -5.27
C LEU A 60 1.65 4.32 -4.60
N LEU A 61 2.34 3.18 -4.44
CA LEU A 61 3.71 3.15 -3.93
C LEU A 61 4.64 4.04 -4.76
N GLU A 62 4.64 3.88 -6.08
CA GLU A 62 5.50 4.66 -6.98
C GLU A 62 5.24 6.17 -6.88
N TYR A 63 3.97 6.56 -6.74
CA TYR A 63 3.62 7.95 -6.48
C TYR A 63 4.17 8.45 -5.14
N LEU A 64 4.04 7.67 -4.07
CA LEU A 64 4.50 8.06 -2.74
C LEU A 64 6.03 8.12 -2.64
N LEU A 65 6.76 7.30 -3.39
CA LEU A 65 8.23 7.34 -3.46
C LEU A 65 8.77 8.68 -3.98
N GLN A 66 8.00 9.46 -4.74
CA GLN A 66 8.39 10.81 -5.16
C GLN A 66 8.57 11.77 -3.98
N PHE A 67 7.81 11.57 -2.89
CA PHE A 67 7.89 12.39 -1.67
C PHE A 67 8.90 11.85 -0.66
N THR A 68 9.03 10.53 -0.58
CA THR A 68 9.85 9.89 0.46
C THR A 68 11.33 9.84 0.11
N GLY A 69 11.69 9.95 -1.17
CA GLY A 69 13.07 9.79 -1.64
C GLY A 69 13.52 8.34 -1.59
N LYS A 70 14.83 8.08 -1.52
CA LYS A 70 15.40 6.73 -1.44
C LYS A 70 14.91 6.04 -0.17
N SER A 71 14.25 4.89 -0.29
CA SER A 71 13.42 4.35 0.79
C SER A 71 13.67 2.87 1.06
N PHE A 72 13.39 2.44 2.31
CA PHE A 72 13.24 1.04 2.69
C PHE A 72 11.76 0.75 2.95
N LEU A 73 11.27 -0.43 2.51
CA LEU A 73 9.87 -0.79 2.55
C LEU A 73 9.58 -1.91 3.57
N TYR A 74 8.39 -1.83 4.21
CA TYR A 74 7.78 -2.93 4.95
C TYR A 74 6.39 -3.14 4.37
N ILE A 75 6.11 -4.33 3.83
CA ILE A 75 4.89 -4.60 3.07
C ILE A 75 4.21 -5.85 3.60
N THR A 76 2.88 -5.78 3.77
CA THR A 76 2.05 -6.95 4.00
C THR A 76 0.95 -7.03 2.96
N SER A 77 0.64 -8.25 2.48
CA SER A 77 -0.45 -8.46 1.54
C SER A 77 -0.99 -9.89 1.63
N TRP A 78 -2.31 -10.01 1.45
CA TRP A 78 -2.95 -11.33 1.34
C TRP A 78 -2.72 -11.98 -0.03
N SER A 79 -2.58 -11.19 -1.09
CA SER A 79 -2.25 -11.68 -2.43
C SER A 79 -1.30 -10.73 -3.15
N ILE A 80 -0.53 -11.28 -4.07
CA ILE A 80 0.45 -10.56 -4.87
C ILE A 80 0.26 -10.87 -6.35
N SER A 81 0.66 -9.95 -7.23
CA SER A 81 0.71 -10.17 -8.68
C SER A 81 2.15 -10.20 -9.17
N ASP A 82 2.36 -10.89 -10.30
CA ASP A 82 3.63 -10.92 -11.02
C ASP A 82 4.11 -9.51 -11.36
N TYR A 83 3.22 -8.66 -11.85
CA TYR A 83 3.52 -7.26 -12.16
C TYR A 83 4.04 -6.50 -10.94
N ALA A 84 3.35 -6.59 -9.80
CA ALA A 84 3.75 -5.85 -8.60
C ALA A 84 5.12 -6.28 -8.07
N ILE A 85 5.41 -7.58 -8.07
CA ILE A 85 6.72 -8.11 -7.63
C ILE A 85 7.82 -7.66 -8.57
N LYS A 86 7.63 -7.78 -9.89
CA LYS A 86 8.61 -7.28 -10.87
C LYS A 86 8.89 -5.79 -10.69
N ARG A 87 7.86 -4.99 -10.46
CA ARG A 87 8.04 -3.55 -10.21
C ARG A 87 8.81 -3.25 -8.93
N LEU A 88 8.56 -3.99 -7.83
CA LEU A 88 9.35 -3.85 -6.61
C LEU A 88 10.85 -4.15 -6.84
N ILE A 89 11.13 -5.21 -7.59
CA ILE A 89 12.50 -5.59 -7.94
C ILE A 89 13.16 -4.53 -8.82
N GLU A 90 12.47 -4.05 -9.85
CA GLU A 90 12.96 -2.96 -10.70
C GLU A 90 13.24 -1.66 -9.89
N LEU A 91 12.41 -1.33 -8.92
CA LEU A 91 12.64 -0.19 -8.03
C LEU A 91 13.89 -0.39 -7.18
N HIS A 92 14.17 -1.63 -6.77
CA HIS A 92 15.39 -1.99 -6.03
C HIS A 92 16.63 -1.94 -6.93
N GLU A 93 16.58 -2.52 -8.13
CA GLU A 93 17.66 -2.47 -9.11
C GLU A 93 18.03 -1.03 -9.54
N LYS A 94 17.03 -0.16 -9.61
CA LYS A 94 17.21 1.28 -9.90
C LYS A 94 17.63 2.10 -8.67
N GLU A 95 17.86 1.45 -7.54
CA GLU A 95 18.22 2.09 -6.28
C GLU A 95 17.20 3.15 -5.78
N ILE A 96 15.96 3.11 -6.27
CA ILE A 96 14.87 3.95 -5.75
C ILE A 96 14.46 3.47 -4.36
N ILE A 97 14.47 2.15 -4.16
CA ILE A 97 14.37 1.55 -2.82
C ILE A 97 15.67 0.82 -2.45
N THR A 98 16.00 0.84 -1.17
CA THR A 98 17.19 0.16 -0.63
C THR A 98 16.95 -1.28 -0.27
N GLY A 99 15.69 -1.72 -0.25
CA GLY A 99 15.24 -3.06 0.05
C GLY A 99 13.80 -3.08 0.55
N ALA A 100 13.30 -4.29 0.74
CA ALA A 100 11.96 -4.51 1.26
C ALA A 100 11.91 -5.74 2.15
N LYS A 101 11.21 -5.64 3.31
CA LYS A 101 10.75 -6.76 4.13
C LYS A 101 9.26 -6.98 3.84
N CYS A 102 8.94 -8.15 3.30
CA CYS A 102 7.58 -8.48 2.90
C CYS A 102 7.05 -9.66 3.71
N VAL A 103 5.78 -9.57 4.15
CA VAL A 103 5.06 -10.68 4.75
C VAL A 103 3.80 -10.92 3.93
N PHE A 104 3.73 -12.05 3.25
CA PHE A 104 2.61 -12.44 2.41
C PHE A 104 1.82 -13.63 2.98
N ASP A 105 0.57 -13.76 2.55
CA ASP A 105 -0.25 -14.90 2.96
C ASP A 105 0.35 -16.21 2.40
N LYS A 106 0.40 -17.25 3.25
CA LYS A 106 0.96 -18.56 2.90
C LYS A 106 0.32 -19.22 1.69
N ARG A 107 -0.92 -18.85 1.32
CA ARG A 107 -1.58 -19.33 0.11
C ARG A 107 -0.88 -18.88 -1.17
N THR A 108 -0.05 -17.84 -1.11
CA THR A 108 0.79 -17.42 -2.24
C THR A 108 1.67 -18.57 -2.74
N ALA A 109 2.18 -19.42 -1.85
CA ALA A 109 2.96 -20.60 -2.22
C ALA A 109 2.15 -21.63 -3.05
N THR A 110 0.84 -21.68 -2.85
CA THR A 110 -0.04 -22.59 -3.59
C THR A 110 -0.52 -22.00 -4.90
N PHE A 111 -0.92 -20.72 -4.89
CA PHE A 111 -1.55 -20.11 -6.06
C PHE A 111 -0.57 -19.49 -7.05
N ASN A 112 0.59 -19.05 -6.57
CA ASN A 112 1.62 -18.37 -7.37
C ASN A 112 3.05 -18.77 -6.99
N PRO A 113 3.41 -20.08 -7.03
CA PRO A 113 4.71 -20.55 -6.55
C PRO A 113 5.89 -19.89 -7.29
N ASN A 114 5.83 -19.79 -8.61
CA ASN A 114 6.91 -19.20 -9.41
C ASN A 114 7.17 -17.73 -9.06
N ILE A 115 6.12 -16.96 -8.77
CA ILE A 115 6.23 -15.56 -8.36
C ILE A 115 6.80 -15.45 -6.95
N LEU A 116 6.45 -16.37 -6.08
CA LEU A 116 7.00 -16.42 -4.73
C LEU A 116 8.51 -16.73 -4.78
N ASP A 117 8.93 -17.76 -5.52
CA ASP A 117 10.34 -18.11 -5.68
C ASP A 117 11.15 -16.94 -6.25
N PHE A 118 10.59 -16.25 -7.25
CA PHE A 118 11.21 -15.07 -7.82
C PHE A 118 11.30 -13.91 -6.81
N ALA A 119 10.24 -13.67 -6.03
CA ALA A 119 10.26 -12.64 -4.97
C ALA A 119 11.30 -12.97 -3.91
N GLN A 120 11.33 -14.20 -3.38
CA GLN A 120 12.27 -14.64 -2.35
C GLN A 120 13.73 -14.61 -2.79
N SER A 121 14.00 -14.74 -4.08
CA SER A 121 15.35 -14.65 -4.65
C SER A 121 15.88 -13.20 -4.72
N ASN A 122 15.01 -12.20 -4.63
CA ASN A 122 15.36 -10.81 -4.89
C ASN A 122 15.05 -9.84 -3.73
N ILE A 123 14.08 -10.18 -2.87
CA ILE A 123 13.67 -9.37 -1.71
C ILE A 123 13.42 -10.28 -0.50
N ASP A 124 13.43 -9.71 0.71
CA ASP A 124 13.28 -10.48 1.95
C ASP A 124 11.78 -10.76 2.22
N VAL A 125 11.33 -11.98 1.91
CA VAL A 125 9.91 -12.40 1.96
C VAL A 125 9.72 -13.53 2.97
N GLN A 126 8.75 -13.34 3.87
CA GLN A 126 8.25 -14.35 4.79
C GLN A 126 6.77 -14.67 4.54
N LEU A 127 6.33 -15.86 4.91
CA LEU A 127 4.96 -16.32 4.71
C LEU A 127 4.29 -16.65 6.04
N THR A 128 3.04 -16.21 6.20
CA THR A 128 2.19 -16.61 7.33
C THR A 128 0.72 -16.50 6.95
N SER A 129 -0.18 -16.81 7.87
CA SER A 129 -1.61 -16.52 7.68
C SER A 129 -1.87 -15.05 7.97
N ILE A 130 -1.96 -14.23 6.92
CA ILE A 130 -2.13 -12.77 7.04
C ILE A 130 -3.18 -12.24 6.08
N HIS A 131 -4.01 -11.29 6.54
CA HIS A 131 -4.97 -10.56 5.70
C HIS A 131 -4.75 -9.04 5.70
N ALA A 132 -3.79 -8.55 6.48
CA ALA A 132 -3.41 -7.14 6.50
C ALA A 132 -2.80 -6.70 5.16
N LYS A 133 -3.11 -5.48 4.74
CA LYS A 133 -2.57 -4.84 3.54
C LYS A 133 -2.00 -3.50 3.95
N ASN A 134 -0.76 -3.52 4.36
CA ASN A 134 -0.06 -2.34 4.84
C ASN A 134 1.23 -2.14 4.07
N MET A 135 1.61 -0.90 3.97
CA MET A 135 2.87 -0.48 3.41
C MET A 135 3.46 0.60 4.29
N VAL A 136 4.70 0.42 4.73
CA VAL A 136 5.46 1.46 5.44
C VAL A 136 6.67 1.82 4.60
N ILE A 137 6.84 3.10 4.34
CA ILE A 137 7.93 3.66 3.54
C ILE A 137 8.80 4.49 4.47
N ILE A 138 10.04 4.06 4.66
CA ILE A 138 11.05 4.77 5.45
C ILE A 138 12.04 5.39 4.46
N GLY A 139 11.84 6.65 4.16
CA GLY A 139 12.61 7.39 3.17
C GLY A 139 13.59 8.37 3.78
N ASP A 140 14.53 8.84 2.97
CA ASP A 140 15.52 9.83 3.36
C ASP A 140 14.96 11.26 3.48
N LYS A 141 13.80 11.54 2.84
CA LYS A 141 13.12 12.84 2.90
C LYS A 141 11.92 12.83 3.83
N MET A 142 11.15 11.74 3.82
CA MET A 142 9.90 11.61 4.57
C MET A 142 9.59 10.14 4.84
N ASN A 143 8.96 9.87 5.98
CA ASN A 143 8.40 8.57 6.30
C ASN A 143 6.88 8.63 6.22
N LEU A 144 6.25 7.54 5.80
CA LEU A 144 4.80 7.39 5.82
C LEU A 144 4.38 5.93 5.92
N CYS A 145 3.13 5.69 6.25
CA CYS A 145 2.52 4.37 6.14
C CYS A 145 1.17 4.46 5.42
N VAL A 146 0.80 3.36 4.77
CA VAL A 146 -0.49 3.17 4.12
C VAL A 146 -1.16 1.95 4.72
N VAL A 147 -2.40 2.13 5.18
CA VAL A 147 -3.27 1.03 5.61
C VAL A 147 -4.47 1.03 4.67
N GLN A 148 -4.75 -0.10 4.03
CA GLN A 148 -5.76 -0.11 2.99
C GLN A 148 -6.42 -1.49 2.83
N SER A 149 -7.49 -1.53 2.04
CA SER A 149 -8.16 -2.78 1.69
C SER A 149 -7.52 -3.49 0.48
N SER A 150 -6.79 -2.75 -0.36
CA SER A 150 -6.19 -3.26 -1.60
C SER A 150 -4.98 -4.17 -1.35
N ASN A 151 -4.95 -5.30 -2.03
CA ASN A 151 -3.80 -6.20 -2.06
C ASN A 151 -2.69 -5.66 -2.99
N LEU A 152 -1.51 -6.28 -2.93
CA LEU A 152 -0.38 -5.99 -3.82
C LEU A 152 -0.60 -6.65 -5.21
N ASN A 153 -1.70 -6.29 -5.85
CA ASN A 153 -2.09 -6.74 -7.17
C ASN A 153 -2.85 -5.64 -7.91
N GLU A 154 -3.16 -5.90 -9.19
CA GLU A 154 -4.09 -5.06 -9.92
C GLU A 154 -5.51 -5.33 -9.41
N ASN A 155 -6.21 -4.29 -9.01
CA ASN A 155 -7.56 -4.39 -8.49
C ASN A 155 -8.47 -3.35 -9.14
N LYS A 156 -9.53 -3.84 -9.80
CA LYS A 156 -10.56 -3.00 -10.42
C LYS A 156 -11.76 -2.76 -9.49
N ARG A 157 -11.62 -3.08 -8.21
CA ARG A 157 -12.66 -2.91 -7.19
C ARG A 157 -12.54 -1.57 -6.51
N ILE A 158 -13.62 -1.19 -5.84
CA ILE A 158 -13.59 -0.06 -4.90
C ILE A 158 -12.74 -0.47 -3.70
N GLU A 159 -11.70 0.28 -3.44
CA GLU A 159 -10.79 0.09 -2.34
C GLU A 159 -10.66 1.40 -1.55
N SER A 160 -10.45 1.28 -0.26
CA SER A 160 -10.25 2.43 0.61
C SER A 160 -9.00 2.29 1.45
N GLY A 161 -8.47 3.42 1.92
CA GLY A 161 -7.31 3.40 2.78
C GLY A 161 -6.99 4.75 3.39
N VAL A 162 -5.91 4.74 4.17
CA VAL A 162 -5.34 5.93 4.81
C VAL A 162 -3.85 5.94 4.52
N ILE A 163 -3.35 7.06 4.02
CA ILE A 163 -1.92 7.39 4.03
C ILE A 163 -1.69 8.24 5.27
N SER A 164 -0.80 7.81 6.15
CA SER A 164 -0.45 8.54 7.37
C SER A 164 1.02 8.92 7.38
N THR A 165 1.29 10.18 7.67
CA THR A 165 2.61 10.72 7.98
C THR A 165 2.81 10.96 9.47
N GLN A 166 1.88 10.49 10.31
CA GLN A 166 1.96 10.57 11.77
C GLN A 166 3.01 9.61 12.31
N ILE A 167 3.97 10.11 13.05
CA ILE A 167 5.11 9.33 13.54
C ILE A 167 4.70 8.09 14.37
N ASN A 168 3.61 8.21 15.13
CA ASN A 168 3.13 7.10 15.96
C ASN A 168 2.49 5.99 15.11
N ALA A 169 1.75 6.34 14.05
CA ALA A 169 1.19 5.38 13.10
C ALA A 169 2.31 4.64 12.35
N ILE A 170 3.29 5.39 11.84
CA ILE A 170 4.45 4.84 11.15
C ILE A 170 5.22 3.87 12.05
N ARG A 171 5.54 4.27 13.29
CA ARG A 171 6.25 3.42 14.26
C ARG A 171 5.46 2.16 14.60
N PHE A 172 4.15 2.29 14.82
CA PHE A 172 3.29 1.16 15.11
C PHE A 172 3.34 0.13 13.97
N HIS A 173 3.04 0.56 12.74
CA HIS A 173 2.99 -0.35 11.59
C HIS A 173 4.35 -0.93 11.23
N ARG A 174 5.41 -0.14 11.26
CA ARG A 174 6.77 -0.62 11.05
C ARG A 174 7.17 -1.70 12.07
N ASN A 175 6.92 -1.44 13.35
CA ASN A 175 7.37 -2.33 14.42
C ASN A 175 6.68 -3.69 14.35
N TRP A 176 5.35 -3.72 14.21
CA TRP A 176 4.67 -5.01 14.17
C TRP A 176 5.01 -5.81 12.92
N ILE A 177 5.16 -5.17 11.74
CA ILE A 177 5.54 -5.86 10.50
C ILE A 177 6.97 -6.40 10.63
N ASN A 178 7.90 -5.58 11.11
CA ASN A 178 9.28 -6.02 11.31
C ASN A 178 9.39 -7.15 12.32
N ASN A 179 8.71 -7.06 13.46
CA ASN A 179 8.75 -8.09 14.50
C ASN A 179 8.14 -9.41 14.00
N LEU A 180 7.03 -9.35 13.27
CA LEU A 180 6.43 -10.53 12.64
C LEU A 180 7.40 -11.16 11.62
N HIS A 181 7.99 -10.34 10.75
CA HIS A 181 8.95 -10.79 9.75
C HIS A 181 10.16 -11.49 10.39
N GLU A 182 10.76 -10.89 11.42
CA GLU A 182 11.92 -11.46 12.12
C GLU A 182 11.56 -12.74 12.89
N SER A 183 10.37 -12.81 13.52
CA SER A 183 9.94 -14.03 14.20
C SER A 183 9.81 -15.20 13.23
N LEU A 184 9.24 -14.97 12.05
CA LEU A 184 9.08 -16.00 11.02
C LEU A 184 10.42 -16.45 10.41
N LYS A 185 11.44 -15.60 10.43
CA LYS A 185 12.78 -15.93 9.93
C LYS A 185 13.55 -16.82 10.90
N ASN A 186 13.24 -16.75 12.20
CA ASN A 186 13.93 -17.53 13.25
C ASN A 186 13.26 -18.87 13.53
N ASP A 187 12.07 -19.14 12.96
CA ASP A 187 11.35 -20.41 13.11
C ASP A 187 11.82 -21.49 12.11
N PHE A 188 12.85 -21.20 11.31
CA PHE A 188 13.56 -22.10 10.37
C PHE A 188 15.05 -22.19 10.72
#